data_550250ae9b7a58757d44f35281836178
#
_entry.id   550250ae9b7a58757d44f35281836178
#
_cell.length_a   1.000
_cell.length_b   1.000
_cell.length_c   1.000
_cell.angle_alpha   90.00
_cell.angle_beta   90.00
_cell.angle_gamma   90.00
#
_symmetry.space_group_name_H-M   'P 1'
#
loop_
_entity.id
_entity.type
_entity.pdbx_description
1 polymer ?
#
loop_
_entity_poly.entity_id
_entity_poly.type
_entity_poly.pdbx_seq_one_letter_code
_entity_poly.pdbx_strand_id
1 'polypeptide(L)'
;MENRGSMYRMKEFSAMTGLPQSKIRFYEKHGLILSDRQENGYRVFTPEDAFKSNAFRVLLQYGFSIDEAVAMLDAKQGTEEFERSLLHQQEKLMHEADLIAYRLRRLESTLGAIQSEPGLEFELVDAADQVYINSSYGRDFHVSLEHEKTISQYYNLLSITSCARIIKRDDLLDNLPTVNPDYVMTMPEHESYRLDEGARKQVKRLCLGKCIRFRRQATRTESVQKETFTSLFEHLDSHGYRVRNDIILFPSFLNLDGFGSDIETLYVPVS
;
A
#
# COMPACT_ATOMS: atom_id res chain seq x y z
N MET A 1 -7.17 38.50 -46.50
CA MET A 1 -5.87 37.80 -46.64
C MET A 1 -5.81 36.78 -45.52
N GLU A 2 -6.22 35.56 -45.77
CA GLU A 2 -6.08 34.48 -44.83
C GLU A 2 -4.60 34.21 -44.64
N ASN A 3 -4.17 34.38 -43.41
CA ASN A 3 -2.82 34.05 -42.96
C ASN A 3 -2.66 32.52 -43.08
N ARG A 4 -2.18 32.02 -44.23
CA ARG A 4 -1.79 30.60 -44.38
C ARG A 4 -0.60 30.41 -43.44
N GLY A 5 -0.90 30.04 -42.20
CA GLY A 5 0.11 29.70 -41.21
C GLY A 5 1.14 28.69 -41.76
N SER A 6 2.37 28.81 -41.34
CA SER A 6 3.46 27.92 -41.73
C SER A 6 3.04 26.48 -41.56
N MET A 7 3.11 25.68 -42.61
CA MET A 7 2.82 24.26 -42.60
C MET A 7 4.13 23.47 -42.61
N TYR A 8 4.23 22.50 -41.74
CA TYR A 8 5.44 21.67 -41.58
C TYR A 8 5.19 20.26 -42.08
N ARG A 9 6.14 19.73 -42.86
CA ARG A 9 6.14 18.31 -43.24
C ARG A 9 6.55 17.44 -42.06
N MET A 10 6.27 16.14 -42.11
CA MET A 10 6.57 15.17 -41.03
C MET A 10 8.01 15.27 -40.52
N LYS A 11 9.01 15.46 -41.38
CA LYS A 11 10.42 15.58 -40.99
C LYS A 11 10.71 16.89 -40.24
N GLU A 12 10.16 18.00 -40.70
CA GLU A 12 10.29 19.32 -40.14
C GLU A 12 9.57 19.38 -38.76
N PHE A 13 8.35 18.85 -38.73
CA PHE A 13 7.57 18.77 -37.51
C PHE A 13 8.26 17.89 -36.46
N SER A 14 8.83 16.75 -36.84
CA SER A 14 9.62 15.90 -35.99
C SER A 14 10.86 16.61 -35.43
N ALA A 15 11.57 17.35 -36.27
CA ALA A 15 12.74 18.13 -35.81
C ALA A 15 12.38 19.28 -34.86
N MET A 16 11.27 19.99 -35.13
CA MET A 16 10.78 21.11 -34.32
C MET A 16 10.26 20.66 -32.96
N THR A 17 9.51 19.57 -32.90
CA THR A 17 8.91 19.07 -31.65
C THR A 17 9.81 18.12 -30.86
N GLY A 18 10.89 17.61 -31.49
CA GLY A 18 11.72 16.55 -30.93
C GLY A 18 11.02 15.18 -30.84
N LEU A 19 9.85 15.05 -31.46
CA LEU A 19 9.08 13.80 -31.46
C LEU A 19 9.54 12.88 -32.59
N PRO A 20 9.85 11.60 -32.32
CA PRO A 20 10.05 10.61 -33.40
C PRO A 20 8.79 10.49 -34.28
N GLN A 21 8.96 10.25 -35.57
CA GLN A 21 7.84 10.13 -36.48
C GLN A 21 6.83 9.03 -36.10
N SER A 22 7.29 7.98 -35.42
CA SER A 22 6.42 6.93 -34.87
C SER A 22 5.47 7.47 -33.78
N LYS A 23 5.97 8.37 -32.91
CA LYS A 23 5.18 9.05 -31.87
C LYS A 23 4.17 10.02 -32.49
N ILE A 24 4.56 10.76 -33.54
CA ILE A 24 3.64 11.67 -34.25
C ILE A 24 2.48 10.88 -34.83
N ARG A 25 2.75 9.74 -35.51
CA ARG A 25 1.71 8.82 -36.03
C ARG A 25 0.82 8.25 -34.93
N PHE A 26 1.41 7.95 -33.78
CA PHE A 26 0.65 7.51 -32.61
C PHE A 26 -0.31 8.59 -32.12
N TYR A 27 0.13 9.84 -32.04
CA TYR A 27 -0.70 10.98 -31.65
C TYR A 27 -1.82 11.27 -32.67
N GLU A 28 -1.53 11.16 -33.99
CA GLU A 28 -2.58 11.20 -35.02
C GLU A 28 -3.65 10.11 -34.81
N LYS A 29 -3.21 8.88 -34.51
CA LYS A 29 -4.13 7.74 -34.32
C LYS A 29 -5.06 7.97 -33.12
N HIS A 30 -4.60 8.68 -32.11
CA HIS A 30 -5.39 9.02 -30.91
C HIS A 30 -6.12 10.36 -31.02
N GLY A 31 -6.15 10.98 -32.22
CA GLY A 31 -6.90 12.21 -32.46
C GLY A 31 -6.28 13.49 -31.87
N LEU A 32 -5.09 13.38 -31.26
CA LEU A 32 -4.41 14.52 -30.63
C LEU A 32 -3.89 15.53 -31.66
N ILE A 33 -3.40 15.04 -32.78
CA ILE A 33 -2.90 15.82 -33.92
C ILE A 33 -3.79 15.51 -35.13
N LEU A 34 -4.30 16.54 -35.74
CA LEU A 34 -5.10 16.43 -36.97
C LEU A 34 -4.23 16.89 -38.14
N SER A 35 -3.48 15.96 -38.76
CA SER A 35 -2.71 16.32 -39.95
C SER A 35 -3.62 16.55 -41.15
N ASP A 36 -3.41 17.63 -41.85
CA ASP A 36 -3.99 17.86 -43.16
C ASP A 36 -3.18 17.12 -44.24
N ARG A 37 -3.82 16.77 -45.36
CA ARG A 37 -3.14 16.22 -46.51
C ARG A 37 -3.15 17.22 -47.64
N GLN A 38 -1.98 17.50 -48.17
CA GLN A 38 -1.87 18.29 -49.42
C GLN A 38 -2.38 17.48 -50.58
N GLU A 39 -2.64 18.14 -51.73
CA GLU A 39 -3.09 17.49 -52.99
C GLU A 39 -2.17 16.35 -53.45
N ASN A 40 -0.90 16.42 -53.08
CA ASN A 40 0.11 15.40 -53.34
C ASN A 40 0.13 14.24 -52.36
N GLY A 41 -0.83 14.21 -51.40
CA GLY A 41 -1.00 13.15 -50.38
C GLY A 41 -0.06 13.24 -49.18
N TYR A 42 0.86 14.23 -49.12
CA TYR A 42 1.76 14.40 -47.99
C TYR A 42 1.05 15.02 -46.79
N ARG A 43 1.37 14.52 -45.59
CA ARG A 43 0.92 15.06 -44.31
C ARG A 43 1.60 16.40 -44.02
N VAL A 44 0.82 17.36 -43.59
CA VAL A 44 1.29 18.67 -43.13
C VAL A 44 0.69 18.97 -41.74
N PHE A 45 1.46 19.65 -40.94
CA PHE A 45 1.17 19.98 -39.54
C PHE A 45 1.23 21.50 -39.37
N THR A 46 0.46 22.01 -38.46
CA THR A 46 0.38 23.44 -38.10
C THR A 46 1.20 23.75 -36.82
N PRO A 47 1.49 25.05 -36.55
CA PRO A 47 2.04 25.45 -35.25
C PRO A 47 1.15 25.05 -34.07
N GLU A 48 -0.19 25.03 -34.24
CA GLU A 48 -1.14 24.60 -33.23
C GLU A 48 -1.00 23.11 -32.92
N ASP A 49 -0.72 22.27 -33.90
CA ASP A 49 -0.43 20.84 -33.69
C ASP A 49 0.84 20.68 -32.85
N ALA A 50 1.86 21.51 -33.07
CA ALA A 50 3.07 21.50 -32.27
C ALA A 50 2.78 21.92 -30.83
N PHE A 51 1.97 22.97 -30.62
CA PHE A 51 1.55 23.40 -29.30
C PHE A 51 0.77 22.29 -28.57
N LYS A 52 -0.25 21.71 -29.23
CA LYS A 52 -1.01 20.57 -28.67
C LYS A 52 -0.12 19.39 -28.31
N SER A 53 0.86 19.06 -29.17
CA SER A 53 1.80 17.97 -28.89
C SER A 53 2.64 18.23 -27.64
N ASN A 54 3.09 19.47 -27.44
CA ASN A 54 3.86 19.85 -26.26
C ASN A 54 2.98 19.88 -25.00
N ALA A 55 1.78 20.47 -25.08
CA ALA A 55 0.82 20.46 -23.96
C ALA A 55 0.46 19.03 -23.54
N PHE A 56 0.22 18.14 -24.49
CA PHE A 56 0.00 16.72 -24.21
C PHE A 56 1.16 16.09 -23.46
N ARG A 57 2.40 16.35 -23.88
CA ARG A 57 3.59 15.81 -23.20
C ARG A 57 3.68 16.32 -21.74
N VAL A 58 3.35 17.58 -21.51
CA VAL A 58 3.32 18.15 -20.15
C VAL A 58 2.27 17.44 -19.30
N LEU A 59 1.08 17.19 -19.82
CA LEU A 59 0.05 16.45 -19.11
C LEU A 59 0.50 15.02 -18.75
N LEU A 60 1.15 14.32 -19.69
CA LEU A 60 1.73 13.00 -19.41
C LEU A 60 2.83 13.06 -18.35
N GLN A 61 3.65 14.12 -18.31
CA GLN A 61 4.65 14.32 -17.26
C GLN A 61 4.02 14.52 -15.88
N TYR A 62 2.82 15.10 -15.82
CA TYR A 62 2.05 15.23 -14.59
C TYR A 62 1.33 13.92 -14.20
N GLY A 63 1.48 12.85 -14.99
CA GLY A 63 0.92 11.53 -14.69
C GLY A 63 -0.52 11.31 -15.15
N PHE A 64 -1.08 12.20 -15.97
CA PHE A 64 -2.35 11.94 -16.63
C PHE A 64 -2.22 10.80 -17.63
N SER A 65 -3.24 9.98 -17.77
CA SER A 65 -3.33 8.99 -18.83
C SER A 65 -3.47 9.65 -20.20
N ILE A 66 -3.23 8.88 -21.27
CA ILE A 66 -3.39 9.36 -22.64
C ILE A 66 -4.81 9.88 -22.88
N ASP A 67 -5.81 9.12 -22.44
CA ASP A 67 -7.23 9.45 -22.65
C ASP A 67 -7.64 10.71 -21.87
N GLU A 68 -7.19 10.85 -20.61
CA GLU A 68 -7.41 12.05 -19.82
C GLU A 68 -6.76 13.28 -20.48
N ALA A 69 -5.51 13.16 -20.92
CA ALA A 69 -4.79 14.26 -21.55
C ALA A 69 -5.43 14.68 -22.87
N VAL A 70 -5.90 13.74 -23.71
CA VAL A 70 -6.66 14.05 -24.92
C VAL A 70 -7.95 14.78 -24.60
N ALA A 71 -8.74 14.24 -23.65
CA ALA A 71 -10.00 14.84 -23.23
C ALA A 71 -9.82 16.27 -22.71
N MET A 72 -8.77 16.54 -21.93
CA MET A 72 -8.45 17.88 -21.42
C MET A 72 -8.11 18.87 -22.53
N LEU A 73 -7.36 18.44 -23.55
CA LEU A 73 -7.00 19.30 -24.70
C LEU A 73 -8.17 19.60 -25.63
N ASP A 74 -9.09 18.63 -25.78
CA ASP A 74 -10.27 18.78 -26.62
C ASP A 74 -11.38 19.63 -25.95
N ALA A 75 -11.51 19.51 -24.62
CA ALA A 75 -12.53 20.21 -23.83
C ALA A 75 -12.32 21.74 -23.80
N LYS A 76 -11.16 22.26 -24.24
CA LYS A 76 -10.79 23.69 -24.15
C LYS A 76 -11.10 24.28 -22.76
N GLN A 77 -10.70 23.55 -21.74
CA GLN A 77 -10.97 23.90 -20.35
C GLN A 77 -10.51 25.33 -20.02
N GLY A 78 -11.31 26.02 -19.23
CA GLY A 78 -10.90 27.30 -18.63
C GLY A 78 -9.83 27.08 -17.55
N THR A 79 -9.13 28.15 -17.19
CA THR A 79 -8.02 28.11 -16.21
C THR A 79 -8.44 27.48 -14.87
N GLU A 80 -9.63 27.79 -14.37
CA GLU A 80 -10.14 27.27 -13.09
C GLU A 80 -10.41 25.76 -13.14
N GLU A 81 -10.92 25.26 -14.26
CA GLU A 81 -11.19 23.83 -14.43
C GLU A 81 -9.88 23.05 -14.57
N PHE A 82 -8.93 23.62 -15.29
CA PHE A 82 -7.59 23.04 -15.41
C PHE A 82 -6.88 23.00 -14.06
N GLU A 83 -6.94 24.07 -13.26
CA GLU A 83 -6.39 24.10 -11.90
C GLU A 83 -6.99 23.00 -11.02
N ARG A 84 -8.32 22.81 -11.05
CA ARG A 84 -8.98 21.73 -10.30
C ARG A 84 -8.49 20.35 -10.73
N SER A 85 -8.28 20.13 -12.03
CA SER A 85 -7.75 18.88 -12.55
C SER A 85 -6.32 18.61 -12.07
N LEU A 86 -5.47 19.67 -12.01
CA LEU A 86 -4.10 19.56 -11.51
C LEU A 86 -4.08 19.28 -10.00
N LEU A 87 -4.93 19.94 -9.21
CA LEU A 87 -5.04 19.69 -7.76
C LEU A 87 -5.47 18.25 -7.48
N HIS A 88 -6.47 17.75 -8.21
CA HIS A 88 -6.90 16.36 -8.07
C HIS A 88 -5.78 15.38 -8.43
N GLN A 89 -5.03 15.63 -9.50
CA GLN A 89 -3.89 14.78 -9.89
C GLN A 89 -2.77 14.85 -8.84
N GLN A 90 -2.52 16.02 -8.25
CA GLN A 90 -1.57 16.17 -7.16
C GLN A 90 -1.94 15.31 -5.95
N GLU A 91 -3.20 15.36 -5.52
CA GLU A 91 -3.70 14.53 -4.41
C GLU A 91 -3.53 13.04 -4.70
N LYS A 92 -3.84 12.60 -5.92
CA LYS A 92 -3.65 11.21 -6.36
C LYS A 92 -2.19 10.79 -6.27
N LEU A 93 -1.27 11.62 -6.78
CA LEU A 93 0.17 11.32 -6.75
C LEU A 93 0.73 11.31 -5.31
N MET A 94 0.27 12.22 -4.46
CA MET A 94 0.65 12.22 -3.04
C MET A 94 0.21 10.93 -2.36
N HIS A 95 -1.02 10.48 -2.61
CA HIS A 95 -1.51 9.22 -2.08
C HIS A 95 -0.69 8.01 -2.58
N GLU A 96 -0.36 7.97 -3.87
CA GLU A 96 0.51 6.92 -4.44
C GLU A 96 1.91 6.94 -3.81
N ALA A 97 2.49 8.12 -3.59
CA ALA A 97 3.78 8.27 -2.94
C ALA A 97 3.76 7.75 -1.50
N ASP A 98 2.72 8.04 -0.74
CA ASP A 98 2.53 7.53 0.63
C ASP A 98 2.44 6.01 0.67
N LEU A 99 1.71 5.40 -0.27
CA LEU A 99 1.61 3.95 -0.40
C LEU A 99 2.96 3.31 -0.74
N ILE A 100 3.71 3.92 -1.66
CA ILE A 100 5.06 3.46 -2.04
C ILE A 100 6.01 3.54 -0.83
N ALA A 101 6.00 4.68 -0.11
CA ALA A 101 6.82 4.85 1.08
C ALA A 101 6.48 3.80 2.16
N TYR A 102 5.21 3.48 2.33
CA TYR A 102 4.78 2.43 3.25
C TYR A 102 5.30 1.04 2.84
N ARG A 103 5.19 0.70 1.55
CA ARG A 103 5.69 -0.58 1.01
C ARG A 103 7.20 -0.71 1.20
N LEU A 104 7.96 0.36 0.95
CA LEU A 104 9.41 0.39 1.16
C LEU A 104 9.76 0.14 2.63
N ARG A 105 9.13 0.83 3.58
CA ARG A 105 9.36 0.59 5.01
C ARG A 105 9.09 -0.86 5.43
N ARG A 106 8.04 -1.48 4.87
CA ARG A 106 7.75 -2.90 5.14
C ARG A 106 8.83 -3.83 4.60
N LEU A 107 9.30 -3.59 3.37
CA LEU A 107 10.40 -4.36 2.76
C LEU A 107 11.68 -4.21 3.58
N GLU A 108 12.04 -2.99 3.96
CA GLU A 108 13.21 -2.71 4.81
C GLU A 108 13.13 -3.42 6.16
N SER A 109 11.95 -3.40 6.79
CA SER A 109 11.72 -4.12 8.05
C SER A 109 11.89 -5.64 7.88
N THR A 110 11.39 -6.20 6.79
CA THR A 110 11.51 -7.64 6.49
C THR A 110 12.96 -8.02 6.18
N LEU A 111 13.65 -7.21 5.36
CA LEU A 111 15.06 -7.42 5.05
C LEU A 111 15.93 -7.32 6.31
N GLY A 112 15.67 -6.34 7.17
CA GLY A 112 16.34 -6.22 8.46
C GLY A 112 16.10 -7.43 9.37
N ALA A 113 14.89 -8.00 9.34
CA ALA A 113 14.59 -9.21 10.09
C ALA A 113 15.37 -10.44 9.57
N ILE A 114 15.55 -10.56 8.26
CA ILE A 114 16.31 -11.66 7.63
C ILE A 114 17.83 -11.52 7.93
N GLN A 115 18.34 -10.29 7.94
CA GLN A 115 19.77 -10.00 8.11
C GLN A 115 20.20 -9.97 9.58
N SER A 116 19.26 -9.81 10.51
CA SER A 116 19.55 -9.87 11.95
C SER A 116 19.76 -11.32 12.36
N GLU A 117 20.81 -11.59 13.13
CA GLU A 117 20.92 -12.89 13.80
C GLU A 117 19.69 -13.10 14.70
N PRO A 118 19.14 -14.31 14.75
CA PRO A 118 18.00 -14.60 15.61
C PRO A 118 18.45 -14.58 17.08
N GLY A 119 18.49 -13.40 17.66
CA GLY A 119 18.67 -13.16 19.09
C GLY A 119 17.36 -12.67 19.69
N LEU A 120 17.02 -13.12 20.89
CA LEU A 120 15.90 -12.58 21.65
C LEU A 120 16.30 -11.22 22.23
N GLU A 121 16.26 -10.17 21.40
CA GLU A 121 16.37 -8.78 21.88
C GLU A 121 14.97 -8.29 22.26
N PHE A 122 14.83 -7.95 23.54
CA PHE A 122 13.61 -7.34 24.07
C PHE A 122 13.76 -5.83 24.05
N GLU A 123 12.90 -5.15 23.31
CA GLU A 123 12.90 -3.70 23.20
C GLU A 123 11.62 -3.11 23.79
N LEU A 124 11.78 -2.07 24.61
CA LEU A 124 10.64 -1.28 25.06
C LEU A 124 10.31 -0.24 23.99
N VAL A 125 9.11 -0.33 23.41
CA VAL A 125 8.64 0.55 22.32
C VAL A 125 7.27 1.12 22.63
N ASP A 126 6.94 2.26 22.01
CA ASP A 126 5.58 2.78 21.97
C ASP A 126 4.95 2.37 20.62
N ALA A 127 4.02 1.44 20.66
CA ALA A 127 3.41 0.85 19.47
C ALA A 127 2.04 1.49 19.19
N ALA A 128 1.79 1.78 17.92
CA ALA A 128 0.50 2.30 17.48
C ALA A 128 -0.62 1.29 17.72
N ASP A 129 -1.74 1.77 18.24
CA ASP A 129 -2.95 0.99 18.41
C ASP A 129 -3.42 0.41 17.06
N GLN A 130 -4.01 -0.77 17.12
CA GLN A 130 -4.48 -1.50 15.94
C GLN A 130 -6.01 -1.61 15.94
N VAL A 131 -6.60 -1.59 14.74
CA VAL A 131 -7.95 -2.10 14.54
C VAL A 131 -7.89 -3.39 13.75
N TYR A 132 -8.69 -4.35 14.12
CA TYR A 132 -8.64 -5.68 13.53
C TYR A 132 -10.02 -6.32 13.37
N ILE A 133 -10.08 -7.29 12.48
CA ILE A 133 -11.22 -8.18 12.24
C ILE A 133 -10.75 -9.63 12.26
N ASN A 134 -11.47 -10.50 12.94
CA ASN A 134 -11.15 -11.92 12.95
C ASN A 134 -11.41 -12.54 11.58
N SER A 135 -10.40 -13.17 10.98
CA SER A 135 -10.54 -14.00 9.79
C SER A 135 -10.84 -15.46 10.14
N SER A 136 -10.28 -15.93 11.25
CA SER A 136 -10.64 -17.21 11.86
C SER A 136 -10.31 -17.22 13.36
N TYR A 137 -10.94 -18.11 14.09
CA TYR A 137 -10.84 -18.22 15.54
C TYR A 137 -10.13 -19.52 15.94
N GLY A 138 -9.21 -19.38 16.87
CA GLY A 138 -8.52 -20.50 17.50
C GLY A 138 -7.65 -21.32 16.55
N ARG A 139 -7.00 -22.35 17.10
CA ARG A 139 -6.08 -23.23 16.38
C ARG A 139 -6.74 -24.06 15.29
N ASP A 140 -8.03 -24.34 15.43
CA ASP A 140 -8.82 -25.15 14.48
C ASP A 140 -9.40 -24.29 13.33
N PHE A 141 -9.06 -23.03 13.27
CA PHE A 141 -9.46 -22.10 12.20
C PHE A 141 -10.97 -22.04 11.97
N HIS A 142 -11.76 -21.91 13.02
CA HIS A 142 -13.18 -21.69 12.86
C HIS A 142 -13.45 -20.39 12.09
N VAL A 143 -14.07 -20.51 10.94
CA VAL A 143 -14.40 -19.39 10.06
C VAL A 143 -15.82 -18.93 10.32
N SER A 144 -16.01 -17.60 10.48
CA SER A 144 -17.32 -16.96 10.45
C SER A 144 -17.48 -16.18 9.15
N LEU A 145 -18.59 -16.39 8.44
CA LEU A 145 -18.90 -15.63 7.21
C LEU A 145 -19.46 -14.23 7.52
N GLU A 146 -19.74 -13.93 8.78
CA GLU A 146 -20.28 -12.65 9.22
C GLU A 146 -19.42 -11.45 8.81
N HIS A 147 -18.10 -11.64 8.71
CA HIS A 147 -17.13 -10.59 8.47
C HIS A 147 -16.56 -10.55 7.05
N GLU A 148 -17.10 -11.37 6.12
CA GLU A 148 -16.57 -11.50 4.76
C GLU A 148 -16.39 -10.15 4.05
N LYS A 149 -17.39 -9.26 4.11
CA LYS A 149 -17.33 -7.95 3.45
C LYS A 149 -16.25 -7.06 4.04
N THR A 150 -16.09 -7.07 5.37
CA THR A 150 -15.08 -6.27 6.06
C THR A 150 -13.68 -6.82 5.77
N ILE A 151 -13.49 -8.14 5.79
CA ILE A 151 -12.23 -8.79 5.42
C ILE A 151 -11.85 -8.43 3.98
N SER A 152 -12.79 -8.41 3.04
CA SER A 152 -12.56 -7.99 1.66
C SER A 152 -12.03 -6.57 1.55
N GLN A 153 -12.50 -5.63 2.39
CA GLN A 153 -11.97 -4.27 2.42
C GLN A 153 -10.51 -4.23 2.88
N TYR A 154 -10.13 -5.03 3.88
CA TYR A 154 -8.73 -5.18 4.29
C TYR A 154 -7.86 -5.69 3.14
N TYR A 155 -8.34 -6.63 2.34
CA TYR A 155 -7.63 -7.12 1.16
C TYR A 155 -7.42 -6.03 0.10
N ASN A 156 -8.37 -5.13 -0.08
CA ASN A 156 -8.23 -3.99 -1.00
C ASN A 156 -7.18 -2.97 -0.51
N LEU A 157 -6.84 -3.00 0.78
CA LEU A 157 -5.90 -2.12 1.43
C LEU A 157 -4.57 -2.83 1.82
N LEU A 158 -4.14 -3.83 1.05
CA LEU A 158 -2.96 -4.66 1.35
C LEU A 158 -1.68 -3.89 1.65
N SER A 159 -1.55 -2.66 1.15
CA SER A 159 -0.37 -1.83 1.43
C SER A 159 -0.25 -1.42 2.90
N ILE A 160 -1.37 -1.29 3.61
CA ILE A 160 -1.43 -0.81 5.01
C ILE A 160 -1.98 -1.85 5.97
N THR A 161 -2.51 -2.96 5.47
CA THR A 161 -3.04 -4.05 6.28
C THR A 161 -2.00 -5.15 6.48
N SER A 162 -2.20 -5.94 7.52
CA SER A 162 -1.35 -7.10 7.83
C SER A 162 -2.20 -8.28 8.29
N CYS A 163 -1.76 -9.48 7.94
CA CYS A 163 -2.23 -10.68 8.63
C CYS A 163 -1.46 -10.80 9.96
N ALA A 164 -2.17 -11.06 11.03
CA ALA A 164 -1.58 -11.20 12.36
C ALA A 164 -2.30 -12.29 13.14
N ARG A 165 -1.75 -12.61 14.32
CA ARG A 165 -2.41 -13.45 15.31
C ARG A 165 -2.56 -12.64 16.60
N ILE A 166 -3.71 -12.76 17.24
CA ILE A 166 -3.94 -12.19 18.56
C ILE A 166 -3.98 -13.32 19.57
N ILE A 167 -3.11 -13.24 20.57
CA ILE A 167 -3.08 -14.14 21.73
C ILE A 167 -3.74 -13.40 22.88
N LYS A 168 -4.80 -13.97 23.42
CA LYS A 168 -5.47 -13.40 24.59
C LYS A 168 -4.52 -13.36 25.78
N ARG A 169 -4.55 -12.24 26.52
CA ARG A 169 -3.78 -12.10 27.74
C ARG A 169 -4.02 -13.26 28.70
N ASP A 170 -5.26 -13.65 28.89
CA ASP A 170 -5.65 -14.70 29.81
C ASP A 170 -5.14 -16.08 29.35
N ASP A 171 -5.16 -16.38 28.03
CA ASP A 171 -4.57 -17.60 27.46
C ASP A 171 -3.05 -17.66 27.68
N LEU A 172 -2.37 -16.50 27.61
CA LEU A 172 -0.94 -16.45 27.82
C LEU A 172 -0.60 -16.73 29.31
N LEU A 173 -1.43 -16.26 30.25
CA LEU A 173 -1.17 -16.31 31.68
C LEU A 173 -1.79 -17.52 32.37
N ASP A 174 -2.64 -18.30 31.72
CA ASP A 174 -3.19 -19.54 32.29
C ASP A 174 -2.12 -20.65 32.38
N ASN A 175 -2.48 -21.79 32.98
CA ASN A 175 -1.58 -22.92 33.18
C ASN A 175 -1.64 -23.97 32.04
N LEU A 176 -2.29 -23.67 30.91
CA LEU A 176 -2.33 -24.58 29.79
C LEU A 176 -0.99 -24.59 29.04
N PRO A 177 -0.58 -25.70 28.42
CA PRO A 177 0.71 -25.80 27.74
C PRO A 177 0.76 -25.03 26.42
N THR A 178 -0.37 -24.57 25.91
CA THR A 178 -0.49 -23.92 24.62
C THR A 178 -1.42 -22.71 24.70
N VAL A 179 -1.15 -21.70 23.87
CA VAL A 179 -2.07 -20.60 23.63
C VAL A 179 -3.00 -20.91 22.45
N ASN A 180 -4.15 -20.21 22.39
CA ASN A 180 -5.17 -20.41 21.34
C ASN A 180 -5.38 -19.10 20.53
N PRO A 181 -4.48 -18.75 19.61
CA PRO A 181 -4.52 -17.47 18.92
C PRO A 181 -5.68 -17.37 17.93
N ASP A 182 -6.25 -16.18 17.84
CA ASP A 182 -7.14 -15.79 16.75
C ASP A 182 -6.33 -15.26 15.56
N TYR A 183 -6.72 -15.61 14.34
CA TYR A 183 -6.14 -15.10 13.11
C TYR A 183 -6.92 -13.88 12.65
N VAL A 184 -6.23 -12.77 12.41
CA VAL A 184 -6.85 -11.49 12.16
C VAL A 184 -6.25 -10.78 10.95
N MET A 185 -7.08 -9.95 10.30
CA MET A 185 -6.60 -8.86 9.46
C MET A 185 -6.56 -7.60 10.32
N THR A 186 -5.45 -6.88 10.29
CA THR A 186 -5.24 -5.69 11.11
C THR A 186 -4.65 -4.54 10.33
N MET A 187 -4.86 -3.32 10.82
CA MET A 187 -4.20 -2.10 10.36
C MET A 187 -4.00 -1.14 11.52
N PRO A 188 -3.07 -0.18 11.43
CA PRO A 188 -2.96 0.90 12.41
C PRO A 188 -4.30 1.65 12.56
N GLU A 189 -4.69 1.98 13.79
CA GLU A 189 -5.99 2.63 14.06
C GLU A 189 -6.16 3.95 13.29
N HIS A 190 -5.09 4.74 13.17
CA HIS A 190 -5.14 6.01 12.45
C HIS A 190 -5.43 5.87 10.95
N GLU A 191 -5.31 4.67 10.38
CA GLU A 191 -5.65 4.37 8.99
C GLU A 191 -7.10 3.84 8.82
N SER A 192 -7.82 3.64 9.93
CA SER A 192 -9.16 3.05 9.92
C SER A 192 -10.21 3.89 9.17
N TYR A 193 -9.93 5.17 8.93
CA TYR A 193 -10.79 6.05 8.11
C TYR A 193 -10.96 5.56 6.68
N ARG A 194 -10.07 4.69 6.20
CA ARG A 194 -10.12 4.09 4.85
C ARG A 194 -11.15 2.96 4.71
N LEU A 195 -11.62 2.44 5.84
CA LEU A 195 -12.74 1.50 5.88
C LEU A 195 -14.06 2.26 5.77
N ASP A 196 -15.06 1.66 5.14
CA ASP A 196 -16.39 2.23 5.15
C ASP A 196 -17.01 2.24 6.57
N GLU A 197 -18.13 2.93 6.72
CA GLU A 197 -18.79 3.07 8.03
C GLU A 197 -19.27 1.72 8.60
N GLY A 198 -19.71 0.80 7.73
CA GLY A 198 -20.14 -0.54 8.12
C GLY A 198 -18.99 -1.38 8.66
N ALA A 199 -17.88 -1.39 7.97
CA ALA A 199 -16.66 -2.08 8.39
C ALA A 199 -16.08 -1.48 9.68
N ARG A 200 -16.06 -0.14 9.82
CA ARG A 200 -15.59 0.53 11.05
C ARG A 200 -16.40 0.16 12.30
N LYS A 201 -17.69 -0.17 12.14
CA LYS A 201 -18.52 -0.65 13.26
C LYS A 201 -18.25 -2.09 13.66
N GLN A 202 -17.63 -2.89 12.78
CA GLN A 202 -17.37 -4.32 13.03
C GLN A 202 -15.97 -4.58 13.56
N VAL A 203 -15.01 -3.68 13.29
CA VAL A 203 -13.64 -3.89 13.75
C VAL A 203 -13.50 -3.73 15.26
N LYS A 204 -12.60 -4.50 15.82
CA LYS A 204 -12.20 -4.42 17.23
C LYS A 204 -10.94 -3.58 17.34
N ARG A 205 -10.76 -2.93 18.48
CA ARG A 205 -9.56 -2.16 18.81
C ARG A 205 -8.65 -2.94 19.73
N LEU A 206 -7.35 -2.91 19.43
CA LEU A 206 -6.30 -3.42 20.29
C LEU A 206 -5.38 -2.27 20.70
N CYS A 207 -5.44 -1.88 21.98
CA CYS A 207 -4.61 -0.82 22.52
C CYS A 207 -3.23 -1.38 22.88
N LEU A 208 -2.22 -1.00 22.09
CA LEU A 208 -0.83 -1.43 22.27
C LEU A 208 -0.04 -0.47 23.17
N GLY A 209 0.12 0.80 22.79
CA GLY A 209 0.91 1.79 23.54
C GLY A 209 2.29 1.24 23.94
N LYS A 210 2.63 1.31 25.22
CA LYS A 210 3.90 0.79 25.75
C LYS A 210 3.94 -0.73 25.66
N CYS A 211 4.87 -1.26 24.87
CA CYS A 211 5.02 -2.69 24.58
C CYS A 211 6.46 -3.16 24.75
N ILE A 212 6.64 -4.41 25.15
CA ILE A 212 7.85 -5.14 24.86
C ILE A 212 7.73 -5.71 23.45
N ARG A 213 8.61 -5.30 22.55
CA ARG A 213 8.77 -5.86 21.21
C ARG A 213 9.92 -6.85 21.22
N PHE A 214 9.71 -8.03 20.66
CA PHE A 214 10.78 -8.98 20.41
C PHE A 214 10.49 -9.82 19.17
N ARG A 215 11.54 -10.45 18.65
CA ARG A 215 11.47 -11.37 17.53
C ARG A 215 11.86 -12.75 17.98
N ARG A 216 11.22 -13.75 17.40
CA ARG A 216 11.59 -15.15 17.60
C ARG A 216 11.47 -15.90 16.27
N GLN A 217 12.17 -17.01 16.17
CA GLN A 217 12.00 -17.96 15.09
C GLN A 217 11.22 -19.14 15.62
N ALA A 218 10.12 -19.49 14.97
CA ALA A 218 9.27 -20.60 15.39
C ALA A 218 8.56 -21.21 14.19
N THR A 219 8.38 -22.52 14.21
CA THR A 219 7.42 -23.20 13.33
C THR A 219 6.00 -22.84 13.76
N ARG A 220 5.03 -23.07 12.89
CA ARG A 220 3.62 -22.84 13.20
C ARG A 220 3.14 -23.59 14.46
N THR A 221 3.67 -24.79 14.68
CA THR A 221 3.34 -25.63 15.85
C THR A 221 4.00 -25.11 17.13
N GLU A 222 5.27 -24.70 17.03
CA GLU A 222 6.02 -24.14 18.16
C GLU A 222 5.45 -22.78 18.58
N SER A 223 5.00 -21.97 17.62
CA SER A 223 4.46 -20.63 17.86
C SER A 223 3.32 -20.57 18.88
N VAL A 224 2.59 -21.66 19.06
CA VAL A 224 1.50 -21.78 20.05
C VAL A 224 1.91 -22.46 21.35
N GLN A 225 3.13 -22.96 21.48
CA GLN A 225 3.62 -23.60 22.70
C GLN A 225 4.07 -22.53 23.72
N LYS A 226 3.64 -22.66 24.98
CA LYS A 226 4.02 -21.70 26.03
C LYS A 226 5.49 -21.70 26.38
N GLU A 227 6.18 -22.81 26.14
CA GLU A 227 7.63 -22.90 26.32
C GLU A 227 8.37 -21.78 25.53
N THR A 228 7.85 -21.41 24.35
CA THR A 228 8.47 -20.39 23.49
C THR A 228 8.34 -18.97 24.06
N PHE A 229 7.58 -18.78 25.13
CA PHE A 229 7.44 -17.52 25.84
C PHE A 229 8.24 -17.46 27.16
N THR A 230 9.00 -18.51 27.52
CA THR A 230 9.76 -18.59 28.77
C THR A 230 10.70 -17.39 28.91
N SER A 231 11.50 -17.09 27.91
CA SER A 231 12.41 -15.94 27.92
C SER A 231 11.70 -14.58 28.03
N LEU A 232 10.48 -14.47 27.48
CA LEU A 232 9.64 -13.29 27.66
C LEU A 232 9.25 -13.14 29.14
N PHE A 233 8.78 -14.21 29.79
CA PHE A 233 8.41 -14.15 31.20
C PHE A 233 9.59 -13.81 32.10
N GLU A 234 10.75 -14.40 31.86
CA GLU A 234 12.00 -14.09 32.58
C GLU A 234 12.38 -12.60 32.43
N HIS A 235 12.24 -12.06 31.19
CA HIS A 235 12.48 -10.65 30.93
C HIS A 235 11.48 -9.75 31.65
N LEU A 236 10.18 -10.07 31.63
CA LEU A 236 9.14 -9.30 32.30
C LEU A 236 9.37 -9.27 33.81
N ASP A 237 9.65 -10.42 34.42
CA ASP A 237 9.88 -10.55 35.88
C ASP A 237 11.13 -9.79 36.29
N SER A 238 12.24 -9.88 35.55
CA SER A 238 13.49 -9.19 35.86
C SER A 238 13.40 -7.66 35.81
N HIS A 239 12.46 -7.12 34.99
CA HIS A 239 12.25 -5.69 34.84
C HIS A 239 10.99 -5.17 35.56
N GLY A 240 10.24 -6.03 36.23
CA GLY A 240 9.02 -5.68 36.96
C GLY A 240 7.83 -5.31 36.05
N TYR A 241 7.84 -5.74 34.79
CA TYR A 241 6.74 -5.51 33.86
C TYR A 241 5.61 -6.51 34.05
N ARG A 242 4.38 -6.07 33.76
CA ARG A 242 3.19 -6.93 33.76
C ARG A 242 2.45 -6.80 32.43
N VAL A 243 2.03 -7.94 31.86
CA VAL A 243 1.19 -7.95 30.65
C VAL A 243 -0.16 -7.32 31.00
N ARG A 244 -0.54 -6.25 30.28
CA ARG A 244 -1.77 -5.50 30.56
C ARG A 244 -2.92 -5.75 29.57
N ASN A 245 -2.64 -6.29 28.36
CA ASN A 245 -3.64 -6.50 27.32
C ASN A 245 -3.27 -7.71 26.46
N ASP A 246 -4.12 -8.04 25.49
CA ASP A 246 -3.87 -9.06 24.47
C ASP A 246 -2.62 -8.73 23.67
N ILE A 247 -1.95 -9.77 23.18
CA ILE A 247 -0.69 -9.69 22.45
C ILE A 247 -0.97 -9.81 20.96
N ILE A 248 -0.24 -9.06 20.14
CA ILE A 248 -0.28 -9.22 18.70
C ILE A 248 1.04 -9.77 18.18
N LEU A 249 0.94 -10.73 17.27
CA LEU A 249 2.04 -11.42 16.63
C LEU A 249 1.94 -11.24 15.11
N PHE A 250 2.99 -10.71 14.51
CA PHE A 250 3.13 -10.54 13.06
C PHE A 250 4.10 -11.58 12.50
N PRO A 251 3.63 -12.55 11.71
CA PRO A 251 4.52 -13.44 10.97
C PRO A 251 5.18 -12.69 9.81
N SER A 252 6.44 -13.03 9.51
CA SER A 252 7.17 -12.43 8.38
C SER A 252 6.84 -13.09 7.04
N PHE A 253 6.23 -14.29 7.06
CA PHE A 253 5.95 -15.12 5.87
C PHE A 253 7.20 -15.42 5.04
N LEU A 254 8.36 -15.57 5.66
CA LEU A 254 9.60 -15.95 4.97
C LEU A 254 9.55 -17.38 4.42
N ASN A 255 8.73 -18.22 5.02
CA ASN A 255 8.46 -19.58 4.59
C ASN A 255 7.19 -19.61 3.73
N LEU A 256 7.33 -19.32 2.43
CA LEU A 256 6.20 -19.20 1.50
C LEU A 256 5.47 -20.53 1.25
N ASP A 257 6.11 -21.67 1.51
CA ASP A 257 5.51 -23.00 1.42
C ASP A 257 4.69 -23.37 2.67
N GLY A 258 4.75 -22.56 3.74
CA GLY A 258 4.05 -22.79 5.00
C GLY A 258 4.66 -23.88 5.88
N PHE A 259 5.80 -24.45 5.49
CA PHE A 259 6.55 -25.43 6.26
C PHE A 259 7.85 -24.81 6.82
N GLY A 260 8.30 -25.30 7.98
CA GLY A 260 9.50 -24.80 8.64
C GLY A 260 9.24 -23.60 9.56
N SER A 261 10.33 -22.98 10.02
CA SER A 261 10.25 -21.84 10.93
C SER A 261 10.10 -20.53 10.19
N ASP A 262 9.32 -19.64 10.78
CA ASP A 262 9.15 -18.26 10.35
C ASP A 262 9.71 -17.29 11.41
N ILE A 263 10.04 -16.06 11.03
CA ILE A 263 10.37 -15.02 11.99
C ILE A 263 9.07 -14.33 12.39
N GLU A 264 8.78 -14.33 13.67
CA GLU A 264 7.61 -13.70 14.26
C GLU A 264 8.03 -12.48 15.07
N THR A 265 7.36 -11.34 14.82
CA THR A 265 7.52 -10.14 15.65
C THR A 265 6.32 -10.03 16.58
N LEU A 266 6.58 -9.99 17.89
CA LEU A 266 5.55 -9.90 18.91
C LEU A 266 5.58 -8.52 19.57
N TYR A 267 4.39 -8.00 19.87
CA TYR A 267 4.19 -6.81 20.69
C TYR A 267 3.35 -7.20 21.91
N VAL A 268 3.95 -7.06 23.06
CA VAL A 268 3.37 -7.42 24.36
C VAL A 268 3.10 -6.14 25.14
N PRO A 269 1.84 -5.69 25.24
CA PRO A 269 1.49 -4.50 26.02
C PRO A 269 1.82 -4.67 27.48
N VAL A 270 2.57 -3.72 28.06
CA VAL A 270 3.06 -3.79 29.45
C VAL A 270 2.72 -2.55 30.26
N SER A 271 2.67 -2.74 31.58
CA SER A 271 2.53 -1.66 32.58
C SER A 271 3.69 -1.70 33.58
#